data_8139c5f3f2f52cd4bc26bb08f749b72a
#
_entry.id   8139c5f3f2f52cd4bc26bb08f749b72a
#
_cell.length_a   1.000
_cell.length_b   1.000
_cell.length_c   1.000
_cell.angle_alpha   90.00
_cell.angle_beta   90.00
_cell.angle_gamma   90.00
#
_symmetry.space_group_name_H-M   'P 1'
#
loop_
_entity.id
_entity.type
_entity.pdbx_description
1 polymer ?
#
loop_
_entity_poly.entity_id
_entity_poly.type
_entity_poly.pdbx_seq_one_letter_code
_entity_poly.pdbx_strand_id
1 'polypeptide(L)'
;MDKFRFIFLSIMLQASISISAGYAPTLVQDSLKALFPSVQTVGWSIDRGYYVAGFKHNGFNMKIWFTPQGRWRMKQTDWQVMDEAPDAVWHTFSFGPYSTDNVLNVTLVEFPNQKAQVVVHIGIDNAQTEYQLFYLMNGELINARNVTYMNDILGASTFL
;
A
#
# COMPACT_ATOMS: atom_id res chain seq x y z
N MET A 1 -49.27 48.41 14.59
CA MET A 1 -47.85 48.65 14.18
C MET A 1 -47.14 47.34 14.36
N ASP A 2 -47.19 46.48 13.34
CA ASP A 2 -46.67 45.12 13.40
C ASP A 2 -45.31 45.09 12.75
N LYS A 3 -44.29 44.74 13.58
CA LYS A 3 -42.93 44.60 13.11
C LYS A 3 -42.70 43.19 12.57
N PHE A 4 -42.75 43.03 11.27
CA PHE A 4 -42.33 41.81 10.57
C PHE A 4 -40.82 41.62 10.76
N ARG A 5 -40.45 40.62 11.55
CA ARG A 5 -39.07 40.13 11.63
C ARG A 5 -38.88 39.07 10.52
N PHE A 6 -38.20 39.46 9.45
CA PHE A 6 -37.68 38.52 8.47
C PHE A 6 -36.55 37.70 9.07
N ILE A 7 -36.82 36.43 9.34
CA ILE A 7 -35.76 35.47 9.69
C ILE A 7 -35.20 34.94 8.37
N PHE A 8 -33.99 35.41 8.00
CA PHE A 8 -33.22 34.80 6.92
C PHE A 8 -32.70 33.45 7.41
N LEU A 9 -33.35 32.37 6.98
CA LEU A 9 -32.86 31.02 7.17
C LEU A 9 -31.80 30.76 6.09
N SER A 10 -30.50 30.97 6.44
CA SER A 10 -29.38 30.58 5.60
C SER A 10 -29.30 29.05 5.57
N ILE A 11 -29.83 28.45 4.53
CA ILE A 11 -29.59 27.05 4.24
C ILE A 11 -28.16 26.93 3.71
N MET A 12 -27.23 26.61 4.59
CA MET A 12 -25.90 26.15 4.21
C MET A 12 -26.04 24.79 3.52
N LEU A 13 -26.09 24.82 2.19
CA LEU A 13 -25.97 23.61 1.38
C LEU A 13 -24.55 23.10 1.51
N GLN A 14 -24.31 22.24 2.49
CA GLN A 14 -23.05 21.48 2.56
C GLN A 14 -23.08 20.48 1.41
N ALA A 15 -22.46 20.85 0.31
CA ALA A 15 -22.10 19.89 -0.73
C ALA A 15 -21.11 18.90 -0.11
N SER A 16 -21.62 17.79 0.39
CA SER A 16 -20.81 16.62 0.69
C SER A 16 -20.19 16.18 -0.64
N ILE A 17 -18.93 16.54 -0.87
CA ILE A 17 -18.15 15.95 -1.94
C ILE A 17 -17.94 14.51 -1.50
N SER A 18 -18.87 13.63 -1.86
CA SER A 18 -18.61 12.20 -1.88
C SER A 18 -17.52 12.02 -2.91
N ILE A 19 -16.27 11.85 -2.44
CA ILE A 19 -15.21 11.29 -3.26
C ILE A 19 -15.62 9.83 -3.46
N SER A 20 -16.48 9.61 -4.46
CA SER A 20 -16.71 8.28 -4.99
C SER A 20 -15.32 7.74 -5.35
N ALA A 21 -15.01 6.50 -4.96
CA ALA A 21 -13.81 5.78 -5.34
C ALA A 21 -13.57 6.02 -6.83
N GLY A 22 -12.71 7.01 -7.16
CA GLY A 22 -12.66 7.61 -8.47
C GLY A 22 -12.16 6.58 -9.46
N TYR A 23 -12.89 6.40 -10.55
CA TYR A 23 -12.37 5.67 -11.70
C TYR A 23 -11.03 6.29 -12.08
N ALA A 24 -9.97 5.45 -12.15
CA ALA A 24 -8.70 5.91 -12.68
C ALA A 24 -8.89 6.39 -14.13
N PRO A 25 -8.12 7.38 -14.61
CA PRO A 25 -8.16 7.78 -16.01
C PRO A 25 -7.96 6.59 -16.95
N THR A 26 -8.55 6.63 -18.14
CA THR A 26 -8.47 5.54 -19.13
C THR A 26 -7.00 5.14 -19.39
N LEU A 27 -6.09 6.11 -19.51
CA LEU A 27 -4.67 5.85 -19.71
C LEU A 27 -4.06 4.99 -18.59
N VAL A 28 -4.46 5.21 -17.34
CA VAL A 28 -3.99 4.42 -16.19
C VAL A 28 -4.61 3.02 -16.21
N GLN A 29 -5.90 2.92 -16.55
CA GLN A 29 -6.57 1.63 -16.70
C GLN A 29 -5.96 0.79 -17.83
N ASP A 30 -5.66 1.39 -18.98
CA ASP A 30 -5.01 0.73 -20.12
C ASP A 30 -3.60 0.25 -19.74
N SER A 31 -2.86 1.03 -18.95
CA SER A 31 -1.54 0.63 -18.44
C SER A 31 -1.63 -0.59 -17.52
N LEU A 32 -2.61 -0.63 -16.63
CA LEU A 32 -2.85 -1.81 -15.79
C LEU A 32 -3.22 -3.02 -16.64
N LYS A 33 -4.12 -2.86 -17.62
CA LYS A 33 -4.56 -3.93 -18.51
C LYS A 33 -3.42 -4.48 -19.38
N ALA A 34 -2.49 -3.63 -19.79
CA ALA A 34 -1.30 -4.06 -20.52
C ALA A 34 -0.37 -4.92 -19.66
N LEU A 35 -0.23 -4.60 -18.36
CA LEU A 35 0.60 -5.38 -17.42
C LEU A 35 -0.10 -6.67 -16.95
N PHE A 36 -1.42 -6.62 -16.77
CA PHE A 36 -2.25 -7.71 -16.22
C PHE A 36 -3.54 -7.91 -17.03
N PRO A 37 -3.44 -8.48 -18.24
CA PRO A 37 -4.60 -8.62 -19.15
C PRO A 37 -5.75 -9.46 -18.60
N SER A 38 -5.46 -10.39 -17.69
CA SER A 38 -6.44 -11.31 -17.09
C SER A 38 -7.20 -10.73 -15.90
N VAL A 39 -6.80 -9.59 -15.39
CA VAL A 39 -7.42 -8.98 -14.20
C VAL A 39 -8.73 -8.30 -14.60
N GLN A 40 -9.84 -8.73 -13.96
CA GLN A 40 -11.17 -8.23 -14.26
C GLN A 40 -11.71 -7.29 -13.20
N THR A 41 -11.42 -7.56 -11.91
CA THR A 41 -11.92 -6.79 -10.78
C THR A 41 -10.80 -6.00 -10.15
N VAL A 42 -10.92 -4.67 -10.17
CA VAL A 42 -9.91 -3.73 -9.65
C VAL A 42 -10.58 -2.73 -8.74
N GLY A 43 -10.08 -2.61 -7.51
CA GLY A 43 -10.37 -1.49 -6.62
C GLY A 43 -9.41 -0.34 -6.89
N TRP A 44 -9.92 0.87 -7.11
CA TRP A 44 -9.08 2.05 -7.33
C TRP A 44 -9.11 2.97 -6.11
N SER A 45 -7.95 3.51 -5.76
CA SER A 45 -7.79 4.55 -4.74
C SER A 45 -6.72 5.55 -5.16
N ILE A 46 -6.57 6.62 -4.38
CA ILE A 46 -5.51 7.62 -4.58
C ILE A 46 -4.64 7.67 -3.34
N ASP A 47 -3.32 7.60 -3.54
CA ASP A 47 -2.32 7.74 -2.51
C ASP A 47 -1.28 8.78 -2.97
N ARG A 48 -1.26 9.95 -2.31
CA ARG A 48 -0.34 11.07 -2.59
C ARG A 48 -0.24 11.46 -4.07
N GLY A 49 -1.38 11.46 -4.78
CA GLY A 49 -1.44 11.82 -6.19
C GLY A 49 -1.16 10.67 -7.17
N TYR A 50 -0.85 9.49 -6.67
CA TYR A 50 -0.79 8.27 -7.48
C TYR A 50 -2.15 7.58 -7.51
N TYR A 51 -2.52 7.00 -8.64
CA TYR A 51 -3.64 6.08 -8.75
C TYR A 51 -3.17 4.69 -8.34
N VAL A 52 -3.87 4.08 -7.39
CA VAL A 52 -3.53 2.76 -6.86
C VAL A 52 -4.57 1.75 -7.29
N ALA A 53 -4.12 0.77 -8.06
CA ALA A 53 -4.93 -0.39 -8.44
C ALA A 53 -4.73 -1.50 -7.41
N GLY A 54 -5.79 -1.94 -6.75
CA GLY A 54 -5.80 -3.11 -5.86
C GLY A 54 -6.59 -4.26 -6.49
N PHE A 55 -6.00 -5.44 -6.60
CA PHE A 55 -6.63 -6.61 -7.21
C PHE A 55 -6.00 -7.92 -6.71
N LYS A 56 -6.64 -9.05 -7.04
CA LYS A 56 -6.06 -10.39 -6.84
C LYS A 56 -5.45 -10.92 -8.13
N HIS A 57 -4.25 -11.49 -8.03
CA HIS A 57 -3.57 -12.15 -9.13
C HIS A 57 -2.76 -13.35 -8.62
N ASN A 58 -2.92 -14.51 -9.23
CA ASN A 58 -2.24 -15.76 -8.85
C ASN A 58 -2.35 -16.10 -7.34
N GLY A 59 -3.50 -15.81 -6.73
CA GLY A 59 -3.76 -16.08 -5.32
C GLY A 59 -3.34 -14.97 -4.35
N PHE A 60 -2.50 -14.03 -4.78
CA PHE A 60 -2.01 -12.94 -3.94
C PHE A 60 -2.82 -11.65 -4.11
N ASN A 61 -2.93 -10.86 -3.04
CA ASN A 61 -3.37 -9.49 -3.15
C ASN A 61 -2.24 -8.63 -3.69
N MET A 62 -2.54 -7.81 -4.67
CA MET A 62 -1.57 -6.92 -5.29
C MET A 62 -2.05 -5.47 -5.26
N LYS A 63 -1.09 -4.54 -5.18
CA LYS A 63 -1.32 -3.11 -5.37
C LYS A 63 -0.27 -2.55 -6.33
N ILE A 64 -0.70 -1.65 -7.23
CA ILE A 64 0.22 -0.95 -8.15
C ILE A 64 -0.09 0.54 -8.12
N TRP A 65 0.94 1.35 -7.93
CA TRP A 65 0.90 2.81 -7.96
C TRP A 65 1.26 3.32 -9.35
N PHE A 66 0.39 4.11 -9.94
CA PHE A 66 0.56 4.73 -11.25
C PHE A 66 0.60 6.24 -11.13
N THR A 67 1.46 6.90 -11.91
CA THR A 67 1.33 8.34 -12.14
C THR A 67 0.05 8.63 -12.93
N PRO A 68 -0.44 9.89 -12.93
CA PRO A 68 -1.57 10.29 -13.79
C PRO A 68 -1.35 10.01 -15.29
N GLN A 69 -0.08 9.89 -15.72
CA GLN A 69 0.31 9.55 -17.09
C GLN A 69 0.41 8.05 -17.37
N GLY A 70 -0.10 7.20 -16.44
CA GLY A 70 -0.12 5.74 -16.61
C GLY A 70 1.22 5.03 -16.40
N ARG A 71 2.27 5.70 -15.91
CA ARG A 71 3.54 5.03 -15.60
C ARG A 71 3.47 4.40 -14.22
N TRP A 72 3.70 3.09 -14.12
CA TRP A 72 3.80 2.44 -12.83
C TRP A 72 5.10 2.82 -12.11
N ARG A 73 5.01 2.98 -10.80
CA ARG A 73 6.12 3.45 -9.96
C ARG A 73 6.48 2.45 -8.86
N MET A 74 5.50 1.74 -8.37
CA MET A 74 5.65 0.74 -7.33
C MET A 74 4.61 -0.35 -7.53
N LYS A 75 5.00 -1.59 -7.28
CA LYS A 75 4.11 -2.74 -7.23
C LYS A 75 4.35 -3.50 -5.92
N GLN A 76 3.30 -3.89 -5.26
CA GLN A 76 3.32 -4.71 -4.06
C GLN A 76 2.60 -6.01 -4.30
N THR A 77 3.19 -7.11 -3.83
CA THR A 77 2.57 -8.42 -3.76
C THR A 77 2.56 -8.84 -2.30
N ASP A 78 1.38 -9.06 -1.75
CA ASP A 78 1.18 -9.48 -0.38
C ASP A 78 1.34 -11.00 -0.28
N TRP A 79 2.50 -11.43 0.18
CA TRP A 79 2.83 -12.85 0.36
C TRP A 79 2.27 -13.41 1.67
N GLN A 80 2.01 -12.56 2.66
CA GLN A 80 1.47 -12.87 3.98
C GLN A 80 2.41 -13.67 4.88
N VAL A 81 3.16 -14.63 4.33
CA VAL A 81 4.00 -15.58 5.09
C VAL A 81 5.44 -15.59 4.59
N MET A 82 6.36 -15.98 5.48
CA MET A 82 7.79 -16.03 5.18
C MET A 82 8.18 -17.11 4.17
N ASP A 83 7.38 -18.16 4.02
CA ASP A 83 7.66 -19.27 3.09
C ASP A 83 7.67 -18.84 1.61
N GLU A 84 7.05 -17.71 1.30
CA GLU A 84 7.06 -17.09 -0.04
C GLU A 84 8.30 -16.21 -0.28
N ALA A 85 9.03 -15.86 0.78
CA ALA A 85 10.22 -15.02 0.67
C ALA A 85 11.40 -15.82 0.09
N PRO A 86 12.35 -15.15 -0.61
CA PRO A 86 13.59 -15.80 -1.04
C PRO A 86 14.35 -16.44 0.12
N ASP A 87 14.96 -17.59 -0.12
CA ASP A 87 15.75 -18.33 0.87
C ASP A 87 16.77 -17.45 1.59
N ALA A 88 17.40 -16.52 0.88
CA ALA A 88 18.38 -15.61 1.47
C ALA A 88 17.74 -14.67 2.50
N VAL A 89 16.53 -14.18 2.27
CA VAL A 89 15.76 -13.35 3.21
C VAL A 89 15.32 -14.18 4.40
N TRP A 90 14.74 -15.36 4.13
CA TRP A 90 14.32 -16.31 5.16
C TRP A 90 15.48 -16.66 6.09
N HIS A 91 16.64 -17.00 5.52
CA HIS A 91 17.85 -17.33 6.28
C HIS A 91 18.31 -16.16 7.15
N THR A 92 18.46 -14.96 6.59
CA THR A 92 18.90 -13.79 7.36
C THR A 92 17.90 -13.44 8.48
N PHE A 93 16.61 -13.51 8.23
CA PHE A 93 15.58 -13.30 9.24
C PHE A 93 15.67 -14.36 10.35
N SER A 94 15.70 -15.65 10.00
CA SER A 94 15.64 -16.77 10.94
C SER A 94 16.87 -16.88 11.85
N PHE A 95 18.02 -16.40 11.39
CA PHE A 95 19.26 -16.38 12.18
C PHE A 95 19.62 -14.98 12.69
N GLY A 96 18.75 -13.99 12.44
CA GLY A 96 18.94 -12.61 12.86
C GLY A 96 18.33 -12.30 14.24
N PRO A 97 18.47 -11.05 14.68
CA PRO A 97 17.99 -10.61 15.98
C PRO A 97 16.47 -10.62 16.13
N TYR A 98 15.73 -10.73 15.03
CA TYR A 98 14.26 -10.69 14.97
C TYR A 98 13.61 -12.08 14.80
N SER A 99 14.39 -13.14 14.84
CA SER A 99 13.96 -14.52 14.54
C SER A 99 12.89 -15.08 15.48
N THR A 100 12.77 -14.52 16.68
CA THR A 100 11.76 -14.92 17.69
C THR A 100 10.49 -14.06 17.65
N ASP A 101 10.49 -13.00 16.83
CA ASP A 101 9.36 -12.08 16.74
C ASP A 101 8.24 -12.66 15.87
N ASN A 102 7.02 -12.22 16.15
CA ASN A 102 5.86 -12.69 15.41
C ASN A 102 5.77 -12.01 14.05
N VAL A 103 5.87 -12.77 12.96
CA VAL A 103 5.66 -12.27 11.60
C VAL A 103 4.16 -12.00 11.39
N LEU A 104 3.81 -10.75 11.17
CA LEU A 104 2.44 -10.31 10.92
C LEU A 104 2.11 -10.30 9.43
N ASN A 105 3.07 -9.93 8.59
CA ASN A 105 2.92 -9.94 7.14
C ASN A 105 4.27 -9.92 6.41
N VAL A 106 4.29 -10.38 5.17
CA VAL A 106 5.44 -10.30 4.26
C VAL A 106 4.98 -9.76 2.92
N THR A 107 5.66 -8.71 2.44
CA THR A 107 5.30 -8.02 1.20
C THR A 107 6.52 -7.90 0.28
N LEU A 108 6.41 -8.36 -0.97
CA LEU A 108 7.34 -8.00 -2.02
C LEU A 108 7.01 -6.60 -2.55
N VAL A 109 7.99 -5.73 -2.63
CA VAL A 109 7.88 -4.39 -3.20
C VAL A 109 8.84 -4.26 -4.38
N GLU A 110 8.31 -3.96 -5.55
CA GLU A 110 9.04 -3.86 -6.80
C GLU A 110 8.92 -2.46 -7.40
N PHE A 111 9.97 -2.04 -8.08
CA PHE A 111 10.09 -0.72 -8.72
C PHE A 111 10.61 -0.87 -10.15
N PRO A 112 10.28 0.04 -11.09
CA PRO A 112 10.76 -0.07 -12.47
C PRO A 112 12.27 0.08 -12.61
N ASN A 113 12.92 0.88 -11.73
CA ASN A 113 14.34 1.25 -11.88
C ASN A 113 15.15 1.13 -10.58
N GLN A 114 14.65 0.38 -9.59
CA GLN A 114 15.33 0.14 -8.32
C GLN A 114 15.29 -1.34 -7.98
N LYS A 115 16.17 -1.77 -7.07
CA LYS A 115 16.14 -3.14 -6.55
C LYS A 115 14.84 -3.40 -5.82
N ALA A 116 14.25 -4.57 -6.07
CA ALA A 116 13.11 -5.05 -5.31
C ALA A 116 13.48 -5.26 -3.85
N GLN A 117 12.49 -5.11 -2.98
CA GLN A 117 12.64 -5.27 -1.54
C GLN A 117 11.59 -6.24 -1.01
N VAL A 118 11.96 -7.02 -0.01
CA VAL A 118 11.02 -7.80 0.82
C VAL A 118 10.86 -7.06 2.14
N VAL A 119 9.62 -6.71 2.47
CA VAL A 119 9.30 -6.08 3.75
C VAL A 119 8.64 -7.10 4.65
N VAL A 120 9.28 -7.41 5.76
CA VAL A 120 8.76 -8.29 6.81
C VAL A 120 8.19 -7.41 7.92
N HIS A 121 6.90 -7.48 8.13
CA HIS A 121 6.20 -6.81 9.22
C HIS A 121 6.14 -7.74 10.41
N ILE A 122 6.69 -7.32 11.54
CA ILE A 122 6.78 -8.10 12.77
C ILE A 122 6.12 -7.38 13.93
N GLY A 123 5.60 -8.18 14.88
CA GLY A 123 5.11 -7.72 16.17
C GLY A 123 5.98 -8.24 17.30
N ILE A 124 6.41 -7.35 18.18
CA ILE A 124 7.14 -7.63 19.41
C ILE A 124 6.16 -7.47 20.59
N ASP A 125 6.42 -8.16 21.70
CA ASP A 125 5.61 -8.05 22.93
C ASP A 125 4.10 -8.25 22.69
N ASN A 126 3.72 -9.36 22.05
CA ASN A 126 2.34 -9.64 21.65
C ASN A 126 1.75 -8.58 20.69
N ALA A 127 2.56 -8.09 19.76
CA ALA A 127 2.23 -7.06 18.78
C ALA A 127 1.89 -5.67 19.38
N GLN A 128 2.34 -5.38 20.60
CA GLN A 128 2.25 -4.03 21.17
C GLN A 128 3.25 -3.06 20.53
N THR A 129 4.37 -3.57 20.02
CA THR A 129 5.36 -2.83 19.27
C THR A 129 5.53 -3.47 17.90
N GLU A 130 5.45 -2.70 16.85
CA GLU A 130 5.53 -3.20 15.48
C GLU A 130 6.70 -2.60 14.71
N TYR A 131 7.37 -3.44 13.94
CA TYR A 131 8.47 -3.04 13.06
C TYR A 131 8.25 -3.54 11.64
N GLN A 132 8.77 -2.78 10.70
CA GLN A 132 9.01 -3.22 9.33
C GLN A 132 10.51 -3.39 9.10
N LEU A 133 10.88 -4.57 8.64
CA LEU A 133 12.25 -4.94 8.27
C LEU A 133 12.34 -4.97 6.75
N PHE A 134 13.23 -4.18 6.18
CA PHE A 134 13.40 -4.05 4.73
C PHE A 134 14.63 -4.83 4.29
N TYR A 135 14.42 -5.87 3.51
CA TYR A 135 15.47 -6.71 2.95
C TYR A 135 15.61 -6.51 1.45
N LEU A 136 16.82 -6.56 0.92
CA LEU A 136 17.05 -6.83 -0.49
C LEU A 136 16.80 -8.32 -0.78
N MET A 137 16.59 -8.68 -2.05
CA MET A 137 16.34 -10.06 -2.47
C MET A 137 17.50 -11.03 -2.14
N ASN A 138 18.70 -10.51 -1.92
CA ASN A 138 19.89 -11.26 -1.49
C ASN A 138 19.98 -11.49 0.04
N GLY A 139 18.95 -11.07 0.80
CA GLY A 139 18.89 -11.23 2.25
C GLY A 139 19.54 -10.09 3.05
N GLU A 140 20.11 -9.08 2.42
CA GLU A 140 20.68 -7.92 3.12
C GLU A 140 19.58 -7.10 3.79
N LEU A 141 19.61 -6.95 5.12
CA LEU A 141 18.74 -6.05 5.87
C LEU A 141 19.23 -4.61 5.69
N ILE A 142 18.45 -3.79 4.98
CA ILE A 142 18.82 -2.40 4.66
C ILE A 142 18.17 -1.37 5.57
N ASN A 143 17.07 -1.71 6.23
CA ASN A 143 16.39 -0.82 7.16
C ASN A 143 15.49 -1.60 8.14
N ALA A 144 15.31 -1.03 9.34
CA ALA A 144 14.32 -1.46 10.32
C ALA A 144 13.60 -0.23 10.86
N ARG A 145 12.27 -0.18 10.73
CA ARG A 145 11.46 0.99 11.09
C ARG A 145 10.37 0.62 12.08
N ASN A 146 10.29 1.37 13.20
CA ASN A 146 9.14 1.25 14.11
C ASN A 146 7.89 1.85 13.45
N VAL A 147 6.81 1.08 13.44
CA VAL A 147 5.53 1.44 12.81
C VAL A 147 4.33 1.28 13.75
N THR A 148 4.58 1.15 15.04
CA THR A 148 3.60 0.83 16.11
C THR A 148 2.31 1.65 16.06
N TYR A 149 2.36 2.90 15.64
CA TYR A 149 1.20 3.78 15.58
C TYR A 149 0.94 4.35 14.18
N MET A 150 1.45 3.69 13.15
CA MET A 150 1.30 4.14 11.77
C MET A 150 0.11 3.46 11.08
N ASN A 151 -0.77 4.25 10.46
CA ASN A 151 -1.94 3.74 9.74
C ASN A 151 -1.64 3.35 8.29
N ASP A 152 -0.65 3.99 7.66
CA ASP A 152 -0.23 3.70 6.27
C ASP A 152 1.23 3.30 6.26
N ILE A 153 1.46 2.02 6.42
CA ILE A 153 2.78 1.49 6.68
C ILE A 153 3.57 1.13 5.41
N LEU A 154 2.93 0.93 4.26
CA LEU A 154 3.58 0.58 3.00
C LEU A 154 3.03 1.37 1.80
N GLY A 155 2.69 2.63 2.00
CA GLY A 155 2.20 3.51 0.93
C GLY A 155 3.29 4.28 0.19
N ALA A 156 2.86 5.22 -0.67
CA ALA A 156 3.76 6.12 -1.41
C ALA A 156 4.69 6.91 -0.48
N SER A 157 4.25 7.24 0.75
CA SER A 157 5.09 7.95 1.74
C SER A 157 6.35 7.19 2.17
N THR A 158 6.36 5.88 1.98
CA THR A 158 7.49 5.02 2.39
C THR A 158 8.53 4.89 1.27
N PHE A 159 8.10 4.89 0.00
CA PHE A 159 8.95 4.48 -1.12
C PHE A 159 9.02 5.51 -2.26
N LEU A 160 8.06 6.44 -2.37
CA LEU A 160 7.90 7.40 -3.44
C LEU A 160 7.92 8.85 -2.95
#